data_bde482acd813df22a07ca4edb4a73a5b
#
_entry.id   bde482acd813df22a07ca4edb4a73a5b
#
_cell.length_a   1.000
_cell.length_b   1.000
_cell.length_c   1.000
_cell.angle_alpha   90.00
_cell.angle_beta   90.00
_cell.angle_gamma   90.00
#
_symmetry.space_group_name_H-M   'P 1'
#
loop_
_entity.id
_entity.type
_entity.pdbx_description
1 polymer ?
#
loop_
_entity_poly.entity_id
_entity_poly.type
_entity_poly.pdbx_seq_one_letter_code
_entity_poly.pdbx_strand_id
1 'polypeptide(L)'
;MLFRSENAAEAGKETDAKFLMISRGDSTLRGHYPLETQILKNTLEFKLGLQFDGEVLCPFFKEGGRFTVNGVHYVTEKDTLIPAGMTEFAKDKTFGYEHSFLPNYIEEKSDGKVKAEEVALVSLEKLRKLQFDEIEAELSNRKGYTWIVADAIEEADVKAFAIVLMRLMKKGKNYLIRSAAAVPKVFGNISNRPLLTKEELTKEYNPNDQTYLPGGMVLVGSHVKKTTRQLECLKESNCPLEWIEFHVAEWKNEGGLEKEAATCASLAEAAMANGKTAVVYTSRTVIDLSDQTPEQLLAISVRISDALTSVVSRLAKRPRFLIAKGGITSSDVGTIALAVKKARVLGQVQPGIPVWKIGEESRFPGMSYIIFPGNVGDEDTLRKIVEVLNR
;
A
#
# COMPACT_ATOMS: atom_id res chain seq x y z
N MET A 1 9.52 3.05 -11.98
CA MET A 1 8.42 2.93 -12.97
C MET A 1 8.89 2.38 -14.31
N LEU A 2 9.90 2.94 -14.94
CA LEU A 2 10.40 2.52 -16.25
C LEU A 2 10.61 0.99 -16.35
N PHE A 3 11.41 0.43 -15.47
CA PHE A 3 11.69 -1.02 -15.44
C PHE A 3 10.42 -1.90 -15.32
N ARG A 4 9.43 -1.48 -14.54
CA ARG A 4 8.16 -2.23 -14.39
C ARG A 4 7.31 -2.18 -15.65
N SER A 5 7.28 -1.04 -16.34
CA SER A 5 6.52 -0.90 -17.60
C SER A 5 7.16 -1.67 -18.74
N GLU A 6 8.50 -1.73 -18.80
CA GLU A 6 9.23 -2.56 -19.76
C GLU A 6 8.91 -4.03 -19.57
N ASN A 7 9.04 -4.55 -18.34
CA ASN A 7 8.72 -5.94 -18.03
C ASN A 7 7.25 -6.30 -18.33
N ALA A 8 6.32 -5.39 -18.05
CA ALA A 8 4.90 -5.60 -18.38
C ALA A 8 4.67 -5.66 -19.90
N ALA A 9 5.36 -4.81 -20.65
CA ALA A 9 5.30 -4.83 -22.11
C ALA A 9 5.87 -6.13 -22.71
N GLU A 10 7.01 -6.58 -22.20
CA GLU A 10 7.64 -7.84 -22.61
C GLU A 10 6.74 -9.04 -22.31
N ALA A 11 6.22 -9.13 -21.08
CA ALA A 11 5.28 -10.19 -20.70
C ALA A 11 4.02 -10.19 -21.56
N GLY A 12 3.48 -9.00 -21.89
CA GLY A 12 2.33 -8.87 -22.79
C GLY A 12 2.62 -9.40 -24.19
N LYS A 13 3.80 -9.13 -24.74
CA LYS A 13 4.24 -9.66 -26.03
C LYS A 13 4.45 -11.17 -26.03
N GLU A 14 5.14 -11.68 -25.00
CA GLU A 14 5.45 -13.12 -24.89
C GLU A 14 4.18 -13.97 -24.74
N THR A 15 3.16 -13.44 -24.09
CA THR A 15 1.91 -14.17 -23.82
C THR A 15 0.78 -13.85 -24.78
N ASP A 16 0.98 -12.89 -25.71
CA ASP A 16 -0.09 -12.30 -26.57
C ASP A 16 -1.33 -11.86 -25.76
N ALA A 17 -1.10 -11.43 -24.54
CA ALA A 17 -2.17 -11.07 -23.60
C ALA A 17 -2.48 -9.59 -23.66
N LYS A 18 -3.76 -9.25 -23.83
CA LYS A 18 -4.24 -7.89 -23.56
C LYS A 18 -4.32 -7.65 -22.07
N PHE A 19 -3.82 -6.52 -21.61
CA PHE A 19 -3.85 -6.15 -20.19
C PHE A 19 -4.30 -4.70 -19.98
N LEU A 20 -4.88 -4.44 -18.83
CA LEU A 20 -5.20 -3.10 -18.36
C LEU A 20 -4.14 -2.67 -17.34
N MET A 21 -3.47 -1.53 -17.59
CA MET A 21 -2.50 -0.99 -16.66
C MET A 21 -3.20 -0.12 -15.62
N ILE A 22 -3.11 -0.54 -14.37
CA ILE A 22 -3.61 0.23 -13.21
C ILE A 22 -2.41 0.61 -12.34
N SER A 23 -2.08 1.90 -12.29
CA SER A 23 -1.09 2.43 -11.36
C SER A 23 -1.75 2.70 -10.01
N ARG A 24 -1.44 1.86 -9.04
CA ARG A 24 -1.96 1.99 -7.68
C ARG A 24 -1.08 2.93 -6.86
N GLY A 25 -1.61 4.09 -6.49
CA GLY A 25 -0.93 5.10 -5.70
C GLY A 25 -1.49 5.28 -4.29
N ASP A 26 -1.08 6.38 -3.66
CA ASP A 26 -1.59 6.79 -2.36
C ASP A 26 -3.00 7.38 -2.48
N SER A 27 -3.91 6.92 -1.62
CA SER A 27 -5.30 7.38 -1.59
C SER A 27 -5.46 8.80 -1.05
N THR A 28 -4.39 9.41 -0.54
CA THR A 28 -4.33 10.81 -0.11
C THR A 28 -3.58 11.70 -1.11
N LEU A 29 -3.52 11.28 -2.38
CA LEU A 29 -2.99 12.00 -3.56
C LEU A 29 -1.48 12.23 -3.60
N ARG A 30 -0.70 11.79 -2.58
CA ARG A 30 0.75 11.94 -2.56
C ARG A 30 1.42 10.98 -3.55
N GLY A 31 2.56 11.38 -4.08
CA GLY A 31 3.36 10.56 -5.00
C GLY A 31 3.81 11.33 -6.24
N HIS A 32 4.50 10.64 -7.13
CA HIS A 32 5.08 11.21 -8.35
C HIS A 32 4.05 11.35 -9.50
N TYR A 33 2.86 11.86 -9.20
CA TYR A 33 1.85 12.15 -10.22
C TYR A 33 2.14 13.52 -10.86
N PRO A 34 2.01 13.73 -12.18
CA PRO A 34 1.66 12.75 -13.22
C PRO A 34 2.88 12.02 -13.84
N LEU A 35 4.10 12.27 -13.36
CA LEU A 35 5.33 11.68 -13.93
C LEU A 35 5.25 10.14 -14.05
N GLU A 36 4.67 9.51 -13.04
CA GLU A 36 4.50 8.06 -12.97
C GLU A 36 3.66 7.51 -14.13
N THR A 37 2.49 8.12 -14.37
CA THR A 37 1.58 7.72 -15.45
C THR A 37 2.11 8.09 -16.83
N GLN A 38 2.83 9.21 -16.95
CA GLN A 38 3.52 9.59 -18.18
C GLN A 38 4.60 8.58 -18.59
N ILE A 39 5.40 8.12 -17.62
CA ILE A 39 6.43 7.09 -17.88
C ILE A 39 5.76 5.78 -18.33
N LEU A 40 4.69 5.35 -17.64
CA LEU A 40 3.93 4.15 -18.02
C LEU A 40 3.39 4.30 -19.45
N LYS A 41 2.72 5.42 -19.73
CA LYS A 41 2.18 5.72 -21.07
C LYS A 41 3.27 5.62 -22.15
N ASN A 42 4.31 6.42 -22.03
CA ASN A 42 5.34 6.54 -23.06
C ASN A 42 6.07 5.20 -23.29
N THR A 43 6.34 4.45 -22.24
CA THR A 43 7.02 3.14 -22.35
C THR A 43 6.13 2.12 -23.04
N LEU A 44 4.86 2.03 -22.63
CA LEU A 44 3.92 1.06 -23.21
C LEU A 44 3.58 1.39 -24.66
N GLU A 45 3.37 2.67 -24.98
CA GLU A 45 3.16 3.11 -26.37
C GLU A 45 4.36 2.76 -27.25
N PHE A 46 5.57 3.06 -26.80
CA PHE A 46 6.79 2.74 -27.54
C PHE A 46 7.03 1.23 -27.70
N LYS A 47 6.89 0.47 -26.61
CA LYS A 47 7.19 -0.97 -26.62
C LYS A 47 6.12 -1.80 -27.32
N LEU A 48 4.84 -1.44 -27.22
CA LEU A 48 3.72 -2.23 -27.74
C LEU A 48 3.15 -1.70 -29.04
N GLY A 49 3.55 -0.50 -29.49
CA GLY A 49 2.98 0.13 -30.68
C GLY A 49 1.50 0.51 -30.54
N LEU A 50 1.01 0.67 -29.31
CA LEU A 50 -0.35 1.11 -29.02
C LEU A 50 -0.38 2.60 -28.71
N GLN A 51 -1.56 3.19 -28.68
CA GLN A 51 -1.79 4.57 -28.26
C GLN A 51 -2.82 4.58 -27.13
N PHE A 52 -2.53 5.34 -26.07
CA PHE A 52 -3.51 5.60 -25.01
C PHE A 52 -4.41 6.78 -25.36
N ASP A 53 -5.71 6.61 -25.19
CA ASP A 53 -6.73 7.64 -25.38
C ASP A 53 -6.94 8.50 -24.16
N GLY A 54 -6.48 8.06 -22.99
CA GLY A 54 -6.57 8.85 -21.77
C GLY A 54 -6.13 8.15 -20.50
N GLU A 55 -6.29 8.89 -19.42
CA GLU A 55 -5.96 8.48 -18.06
C GLU A 55 -7.13 8.75 -17.12
N VAL A 56 -7.43 7.79 -16.26
CA VAL A 56 -8.44 7.89 -15.22
C VAL A 56 -7.79 8.10 -13.87
N LEU A 57 -8.19 9.15 -13.15
CA LEU A 57 -7.87 9.37 -11.75
C LEU A 57 -9.09 9.01 -10.87
N CYS A 58 -8.99 7.93 -10.10
CA CYS A 58 -10.03 7.45 -9.19
C CYS A 58 -9.39 7.00 -7.87
N PRO A 59 -9.09 7.92 -6.93
CA PRO A 59 -8.37 7.62 -5.69
C PRO A 59 -9.28 7.06 -4.59
N PHE A 60 -10.35 6.37 -4.95
CA PHE A 60 -11.33 5.79 -4.04
C PHE A 60 -10.75 4.67 -3.17
N PHE A 61 -11.01 4.76 -1.85
CA PHE A 61 -10.65 3.74 -0.87
C PHE A 61 -11.58 3.84 0.35
N LYS A 62 -12.70 3.14 0.33
CA LYS A 62 -13.73 3.19 1.36
C LYS A 62 -13.21 2.81 2.74
N GLU A 63 -12.46 1.71 2.85
CA GLU A 63 -11.92 1.20 4.12
C GLU A 63 -10.91 2.16 4.76
N GLY A 64 -10.31 3.04 3.97
CA GLY A 64 -9.46 4.12 4.44
C GLY A 64 -10.20 5.44 4.62
N GLY A 65 -11.49 5.54 4.28
CA GLY A 65 -12.26 6.77 4.34
C GLY A 65 -11.88 7.79 3.26
N ARG A 66 -11.68 7.36 2.00
CA ARG A 66 -11.31 8.23 0.88
C ARG A 66 -12.38 8.18 -0.19
N PHE A 67 -12.97 9.35 -0.46
CA PHE A 67 -14.13 9.50 -1.34
C PHE A 67 -13.96 10.67 -2.29
N THR A 68 -14.59 10.59 -3.47
CA THR A 68 -14.64 11.70 -4.42
C THR A 68 -16.10 12.01 -4.74
N VAL A 69 -16.50 13.25 -4.56
CA VAL A 69 -17.87 13.75 -4.79
C VAL A 69 -17.80 15.06 -5.55
N ASN A 70 -18.47 15.14 -6.69
CA ASN A 70 -18.44 16.31 -7.58
C ASN A 70 -16.99 16.77 -7.90
N GLY A 71 -16.09 15.81 -8.11
CA GLY A 71 -14.69 16.06 -8.39
C GLY A 71 -13.85 16.44 -7.19
N VAL A 72 -14.42 16.67 -6.02
CA VAL A 72 -13.67 16.98 -4.79
C VAL A 72 -13.32 15.70 -4.05
N HIS A 73 -12.04 15.52 -3.78
CA HIS A 73 -11.55 14.37 -3.00
C HIS A 73 -11.53 14.69 -1.51
N TYR A 74 -12.05 13.76 -0.71
CA TYR A 74 -12.20 13.88 0.74
C TYR A 74 -11.46 12.77 1.47
N VAL A 75 -11.02 13.08 2.67
CA VAL A 75 -10.50 12.16 3.68
C VAL A 75 -11.43 12.21 4.90
N THR A 76 -11.84 11.05 5.39
CA THR A 76 -12.61 10.97 6.63
C THR A 76 -11.69 11.11 7.83
N GLU A 77 -11.99 12.07 8.70
CA GLU A 77 -11.42 12.22 10.03
C GLU A 77 -12.54 12.11 11.06
N LYS A 78 -12.54 11.03 11.84
CA LYS A 78 -13.69 10.65 12.70
C LYS A 78 -14.96 10.53 11.85
N ASP A 79 -15.98 11.37 12.13
CA ASP A 79 -17.27 11.37 11.45
C ASP A 79 -17.40 12.52 10.43
N THR A 80 -16.28 13.14 10.04
CA THR A 80 -16.29 14.32 9.16
C THR A 80 -15.48 14.06 7.90
N LEU A 81 -16.01 14.49 6.75
CA LEU A 81 -15.30 14.52 5.48
C LEU A 81 -14.49 15.82 5.38
N ILE A 82 -13.18 15.72 5.35
CA ILE A 82 -12.26 16.85 5.17
C ILE A 82 -11.77 16.87 3.73
N PRO A 83 -11.86 17.99 2.99
CA PRO A 83 -11.24 18.11 1.68
C PRO A 83 -9.75 17.78 1.75
N ALA A 84 -9.25 16.96 0.83
CA ALA A 84 -7.90 16.39 0.90
C ALA A 84 -6.79 17.45 1.02
N GLY A 85 -6.91 18.59 0.31
CA GLY A 85 -5.98 19.72 0.40
C GLY A 85 -5.95 20.42 1.76
N MET A 86 -6.93 20.17 2.63
CA MET A 86 -6.98 20.75 3.98
C MET A 86 -6.39 19.81 5.05
N THR A 87 -5.96 18.61 4.67
CA THR A 87 -5.42 17.61 5.58
C THR A 87 -3.92 17.74 5.79
N GLU A 88 -3.38 17.04 6.79
CA GLU A 88 -1.94 16.93 7.02
C GLU A 88 -1.20 16.29 5.81
N PHE A 89 -1.89 15.45 5.03
CA PHE A 89 -1.31 14.79 3.86
C PHE A 89 -0.94 15.76 2.75
N ALA A 90 -1.73 16.81 2.55
CA ALA A 90 -1.46 17.85 1.58
C ALA A 90 -0.23 18.71 1.92
N LYS A 91 0.16 18.74 3.22
CA LYS A 91 1.33 19.48 3.72
C LYS A 91 2.62 18.65 3.69
N ASP A 92 2.62 17.53 2.98
CA ASP A 92 3.81 16.69 2.80
C ASP A 92 4.93 17.52 2.13
N LYS A 93 6.15 17.47 2.68
CA LYS A 93 7.27 18.28 2.19
C LYS A 93 7.72 17.93 0.77
N THR A 94 7.49 16.68 0.34
CA THR A 94 7.93 16.17 -0.97
C THR A 94 6.79 16.08 -1.97
N PHE A 95 5.62 15.67 -1.52
CA PHE A 95 4.47 15.35 -2.36
C PHE A 95 3.24 16.21 -2.05
N GLY A 96 3.45 17.34 -1.40
CA GLY A 96 2.39 18.27 -1.06
C GLY A 96 1.59 18.78 -2.27
N TYR A 97 0.39 19.24 -2.00
CA TYR A 97 -0.54 19.81 -2.97
C TYR A 97 -1.54 20.72 -2.26
N GLU A 98 -2.25 21.57 -3.02
CA GLU A 98 -3.19 22.54 -2.46
C GLU A 98 -4.65 22.19 -2.76
N HIS A 99 -4.92 21.63 -3.95
CA HIS A 99 -6.27 21.48 -4.46
C HIS A 99 -6.90 20.13 -4.12
N SER A 100 -8.12 20.19 -3.56
CA SER A 100 -8.97 19.02 -3.31
C SER A 100 -9.89 18.69 -4.50
N PHE A 101 -10.22 19.68 -5.34
CA PHE A 101 -10.93 19.47 -6.60
C PHE A 101 -9.96 18.86 -7.60
N LEU A 102 -10.19 17.60 -7.97
CA LEU A 102 -9.23 16.80 -8.72
C LEU A 102 -8.87 17.39 -10.09
N PRO A 103 -9.74 18.05 -10.85
CA PRO A 103 -9.31 18.77 -12.05
C PRO A 103 -8.25 19.84 -11.76
N ASN A 104 -8.41 20.64 -10.70
CA ASN A 104 -7.41 21.63 -10.30
C ASN A 104 -6.14 20.97 -9.75
N TYR A 105 -6.25 19.83 -9.05
CA TYR A 105 -5.11 19.03 -8.64
C TYR A 105 -4.29 18.53 -9.84
N ILE A 106 -4.96 18.08 -10.92
CA ILE A 106 -4.29 17.67 -12.16
C ILE A 106 -3.58 18.87 -12.81
N GLU A 107 -4.21 20.04 -12.86
CA GLU A 107 -3.58 21.27 -13.36
C GLU A 107 -2.36 21.63 -12.53
N GLU A 108 -2.48 21.65 -11.19
CA GLU A 108 -1.38 21.94 -10.25
C GLU A 108 -0.21 20.96 -10.46
N LYS A 109 -0.47 19.66 -10.45
CA LYS A 109 0.58 18.63 -10.53
C LYS A 109 1.17 18.45 -11.92
N SER A 110 0.52 18.96 -12.96
CA SER A 110 1.05 19.01 -14.33
C SER A 110 1.79 20.33 -14.65
N ASP A 111 2.01 21.19 -13.63
CA ASP A 111 2.58 22.53 -13.81
C ASP A 111 1.79 23.35 -14.87
N GLY A 112 0.46 23.25 -14.81
CA GLY A 112 -0.45 23.98 -15.71
C GLY A 112 -0.48 23.48 -17.17
N LYS A 113 0.16 22.34 -17.48
CA LYS A 113 0.16 21.77 -18.83
C LYS A 113 -1.20 21.17 -19.21
N VAL A 114 -1.97 20.77 -18.21
CA VAL A 114 -3.35 20.28 -18.35
C VAL A 114 -4.24 21.28 -17.63
N LYS A 115 -5.22 21.84 -18.33
CA LYS A 115 -6.16 22.78 -17.74
C LYS A 115 -7.31 22.05 -17.06
N ALA A 116 -7.77 22.55 -15.91
CA ALA A 116 -8.86 21.93 -15.16
C ALA A 116 -10.15 21.76 -16.00
N GLU A 117 -10.44 22.69 -16.88
CA GLU A 117 -11.58 22.63 -17.80
C GLU A 117 -11.46 21.55 -18.89
N GLU A 118 -10.25 21.07 -19.16
CA GLU A 118 -10.01 19.98 -20.12
C GLU A 118 -10.26 18.60 -19.50
N VAL A 119 -10.31 18.52 -18.16
CA VAL A 119 -10.53 17.27 -17.44
C VAL A 119 -12.00 16.86 -17.51
N ALA A 120 -12.27 15.64 -17.95
CA ALA A 120 -13.61 15.07 -17.93
C ALA A 120 -13.99 14.65 -16.51
N LEU A 121 -15.12 15.11 -16.02
CA LEU A 121 -15.67 14.68 -14.74
C LEU A 121 -16.84 13.73 -14.92
N VAL A 122 -16.69 12.50 -14.47
CA VAL A 122 -17.77 11.50 -14.42
C VAL A 122 -18.39 11.53 -13.01
N SER A 123 -19.54 12.21 -12.89
CA SER A 123 -20.18 12.47 -11.62
C SER A 123 -20.93 11.27 -11.04
N LEU A 124 -21.06 11.23 -9.71
CA LEU A 124 -21.89 10.25 -8.99
C LEU A 124 -23.33 10.24 -9.51
N GLU A 125 -23.88 11.40 -9.85
CA GLU A 125 -25.25 11.51 -10.34
C GLU A 125 -25.45 10.69 -11.63
N LYS A 126 -24.59 10.89 -12.62
CA LYS A 126 -24.65 10.13 -13.88
C LYS A 126 -24.43 8.63 -13.67
N LEU A 127 -23.45 8.26 -12.82
CA LEU A 127 -23.17 6.86 -12.50
C LEU A 127 -24.35 6.17 -11.83
N ARG A 128 -24.98 6.80 -10.85
CA ARG A 128 -26.12 6.25 -10.10
C ARG A 128 -27.43 6.24 -10.86
N LYS A 129 -27.59 7.16 -11.81
CA LYS A 129 -28.69 7.14 -12.79
C LYS A 129 -28.45 6.16 -13.94
N LEU A 130 -27.31 5.44 -13.92
CA LEU A 130 -26.92 4.47 -14.95
C LEU A 130 -26.90 5.06 -16.37
N GLN A 131 -26.53 6.33 -16.50
CA GLN A 131 -26.47 7.07 -17.78
C GLN A 131 -25.22 6.66 -18.58
N PHE A 132 -25.02 5.35 -18.74
CA PHE A 132 -23.80 4.77 -19.33
C PHE A 132 -23.59 5.23 -20.78
N ASP A 133 -24.65 5.30 -21.56
CA ASP A 133 -24.55 5.67 -22.99
C ASP A 133 -24.18 7.15 -23.14
N GLU A 134 -24.66 8.01 -22.24
CA GLU A 134 -24.33 9.44 -22.21
C GLU A 134 -22.85 9.64 -21.82
N ILE A 135 -22.40 8.98 -20.74
CA ILE A 135 -20.99 9.06 -20.29
C ILE A 135 -20.07 8.50 -21.40
N GLU A 136 -20.44 7.39 -22.02
CA GLU A 136 -19.67 6.77 -23.09
C GLU A 136 -19.56 7.70 -24.30
N ALA A 137 -20.66 8.36 -24.70
CA ALA A 137 -20.67 9.31 -25.79
C ALA A 137 -19.80 10.54 -25.50
N GLU A 138 -19.89 11.10 -24.28
CA GLU A 138 -19.05 12.22 -23.85
C GLU A 138 -17.55 11.89 -23.93
N LEU A 139 -17.15 10.73 -23.41
CA LEU A 139 -15.75 10.31 -23.41
C LEU A 139 -15.26 9.93 -24.80
N SER A 140 -16.11 9.30 -25.64
CA SER A 140 -15.78 8.93 -27.02
C SER A 140 -15.55 10.13 -27.91
N ASN A 141 -16.29 11.23 -27.73
CA ASN A 141 -16.21 12.43 -28.53
C ASN A 141 -14.99 13.30 -28.21
N ARG A 142 -14.28 13.04 -27.13
CA ARG A 142 -13.06 13.77 -26.81
C ARG A 142 -11.91 13.36 -27.73
N LYS A 143 -11.16 14.34 -28.18
CA LYS A 143 -10.03 14.13 -29.09
C LYS A 143 -8.71 14.20 -28.29
N GLY A 144 -7.76 13.37 -28.72
CA GLY A 144 -6.44 13.32 -28.09
C GLY A 144 -6.47 12.60 -26.74
N TYR A 145 -5.42 12.80 -25.97
CA TYR A 145 -5.28 12.19 -24.64
C TYR A 145 -6.16 12.92 -23.64
N THR A 146 -7.09 12.20 -23.00
CA THR A 146 -8.10 12.78 -22.11
C THR A 146 -7.82 12.43 -20.66
N TRP A 147 -7.76 13.42 -19.77
CA TRP A 147 -7.78 13.21 -18.33
C TRP A 147 -9.22 13.07 -17.85
N ILE A 148 -9.47 12.02 -17.07
CA ILE A 148 -10.80 11.66 -16.57
C ILE A 148 -10.74 11.55 -15.06
N VAL A 149 -11.60 12.26 -14.36
CA VAL A 149 -11.85 12.08 -12.92
C VAL A 149 -13.17 11.33 -12.78
N ALA A 150 -13.15 10.24 -12.02
CA ALA A 150 -14.37 9.50 -11.68
C ALA A 150 -14.71 9.63 -10.20
N ASP A 151 -15.90 10.13 -9.91
CA ASP A 151 -16.45 10.16 -8.57
C ASP A 151 -16.71 8.75 -8.05
N ALA A 152 -16.49 8.53 -6.75
CA ALA A 152 -16.87 7.29 -6.07
C ALA A 152 -16.96 7.49 -4.55
N ILE A 153 -18.03 6.98 -3.93
CA ILE A 153 -18.22 6.84 -2.49
C ILE A 153 -18.55 5.41 -2.09
N GLU A 154 -18.96 4.59 -3.05
CA GLU A 154 -19.23 3.16 -2.87
C GLU A 154 -18.55 2.35 -3.98
N GLU A 155 -18.31 1.08 -3.71
CA GLU A 155 -17.76 0.16 -4.71
C GLU A 155 -18.69 0.05 -5.94
N ALA A 156 -20.00 0.21 -5.74
CA ALA A 156 -20.99 0.24 -6.82
C ALA A 156 -20.74 1.38 -7.82
N ASP A 157 -20.29 2.54 -7.35
CA ASP A 157 -19.97 3.68 -8.22
C ASP A 157 -18.79 3.35 -9.14
N VAL A 158 -17.75 2.70 -8.56
CA VAL A 158 -16.61 2.22 -9.34
C VAL A 158 -17.00 1.14 -10.34
N LYS A 159 -17.93 0.23 -9.98
CA LYS A 159 -18.46 -0.79 -10.88
C LYS A 159 -19.23 -0.16 -12.05
N ALA A 160 -20.06 0.84 -11.77
CA ALA A 160 -20.79 1.59 -12.79
C ALA A 160 -19.82 2.24 -13.79
N PHE A 161 -18.77 2.91 -13.28
CA PHE A 161 -17.72 3.49 -14.10
C PHE A 161 -16.94 2.44 -14.90
N ALA A 162 -16.60 1.32 -14.27
CA ALA A 162 -15.88 0.21 -14.94
C ALA A 162 -16.66 -0.33 -16.14
N ILE A 163 -18.00 -0.41 -16.05
CA ILE A 163 -18.85 -0.83 -17.19
C ILE A 163 -18.65 0.12 -18.38
N VAL A 164 -18.68 1.42 -18.16
CA VAL A 164 -18.46 2.42 -19.21
C VAL A 164 -17.07 2.30 -19.82
N LEU A 165 -16.04 2.22 -18.95
CA LEU A 165 -14.66 2.13 -19.42
C LEU A 165 -14.42 0.85 -20.24
N MET A 166 -14.97 -0.28 -19.80
CA MET A 166 -14.89 -1.55 -20.51
C MET A 166 -15.63 -1.52 -21.88
N ARG A 167 -16.73 -0.79 -21.98
CA ARG A 167 -17.41 -0.57 -23.27
C ARG A 167 -16.53 0.23 -24.24
N LEU A 168 -15.88 1.30 -23.77
CA LEU A 168 -14.94 2.09 -24.54
C LEU A 168 -13.73 1.25 -25.00
N MET A 169 -13.18 0.42 -24.08
CA MET A 169 -12.07 -0.48 -24.40
C MET A 169 -12.45 -1.54 -25.43
N LYS A 170 -13.68 -2.07 -25.39
CA LYS A 170 -14.20 -2.96 -26.45
C LYS A 170 -14.29 -2.31 -27.83
N LYS A 171 -14.42 -0.98 -27.87
CA LYS A 171 -14.40 -0.17 -29.09
C LYS A 171 -12.97 0.22 -29.54
N GLY A 172 -11.95 -0.35 -28.90
CA GLY A 172 -10.54 -0.16 -29.26
C GLY A 172 -9.85 1.00 -28.53
N LYS A 173 -10.51 1.64 -27.56
CA LYS A 173 -9.89 2.68 -26.74
C LYS A 173 -8.97 2.08 -25.67
N ASN A 174 -7.87 2.76 -25.38
CA ASN A 174 -6.91 2.34 -24.34
C ASN A 174 -6.82 3.40 -23.26
N TYR A 175 -6.91 2.98 -22.00
CA TYR A 175 -6.84 3.88 -20.86
C TYR A 175 -5.81 3.40 -19.82
N LEU A 176 -5.09 4.35 -19.22
CA LEU A 176 -4.37 4.14 -17.98
C LEU A 176 -5.29 4.47 -16.80
N ILE A 177 -5.10 3.79 -15.68
CA ILE A 177 -5.85 4.12 -14.47
C ILE A 177 -4.85 4.45 -13.36
N ARG A 178 -4.97 5.64 -12.79
CA ARG A 178 -4.34 6.05 -11.55
C ARG A 178 -5.36 5.89 -10.43
N SER A 179 -5.11 4.99 -9.48
CA SER A 179 -6.11 4.60 -8.49
C SER A 179 -5.55 4.46 -7.09
N ALA A 180 -6.45 4.28 -6.13
CA ALA A 180 -6.14 3.73 -4.81
C ALA A 180 -6.46 2.23 -4.74
N ALA A 181 -6.64 1.68 -3.53
CA ALA A 181 -6.70 0.24 -3.30
C ALA A 181 -7.94 -0.46 -3.88
N ALA A 182 -9.11 0.21 -3.93
CA ALA A 182 -10.38 -0.45 -4.26
C ALA A 182 -10.57 -0.71 -5.77
N VAL A 183 -10.06 0.16 -6.63
CA VAL A 183 -10.30 0.08 -8.09
C VAL A 183 -9.79 -1.21 -8.73
N PRO A 184 -8.56 -1.71 -8.42
CA PRO A 184 -8.07 -2.98 -8.96
C PRO A 184 -8.98 -4.17 -8.62
N LYS A 185 -9.59 -4.17 -7.43
CA LYS A 185 -10.53 -5.21 -7.02
C LYS A 185 -11.76 -5.25 -7.93
N VAL A 186 -12.32 -4.06 -8.25
CA VAL A 186 -13.51 -3.95 -9.10
C VAL A 186 -13.20 -4.40 -10.53
N PHE A 187 -12.12 -3.90 -11.12
CA PHE A 187 -11.73 -4.29 -12.49
C PHE A 187 -11.32 -5.76 -12.59
N GLY A 188 -10.71 -6.31 -11.54
CA GLY A 188 -10.40 -7.74 -11.42
C GLY A 188 -11.61 -8.62 -11.12
N ASN A 189 -12.80 -8.05 -10.95
CA ASN A 189 -14.03 -8.76 -10.55
C ASN A 189 -13.81 -9.65 -9.30
N ILE A 190 -13.04 -9.14 -8.33
CA ILE A 190 -12.69 -9.88 -7.11
C ILE A 190 -13.83 -9.73 -6.11
N SER A 191 -14.44 -10.84 -5.73
CA SER A 191 -15.52 -10.88 -4.76
C SER A 191 -15.06 -10.49 -3.35
N ASN A 192 -15.98 -9.92 -2.56
CA ASN A 192 -15.76 -9.73 -1.13
C ASN A 192 -15.67 -11.09 -0.42
N ARG A 193 -14.81 -11.17 0.57
CA ARG A 193 -14.73 -12.31 1.48
C ARG A 193 -14.69 -11.81 2.93
N PRO A 194 -15.13 -12.63 3.91
CA PRO A 194 -14.94 -12.33 5.32
C PRO A 194 -13.47 -12.10 5.67
N LEU A 195 -13.22 -11.46 6.81
CA LEU A 195 -11.86 -11.34 7.35
C LEU A 195 -11.27 -12.72 7.59
N LEU A 196 -9.96 -12.83 7.41
CA LEU A 196 -9.24 -14.08 7.59
C LEU A 196 -9.26 -14.54 9.05
N THR A 197 -9.51 -15.81 9.26
CA THR A 197 -9.47 -16.45 10.58
C THR A 197 -8.04 -16.88 10.96
N LYS A 198 -7.84 -17.22 12.23
CA LYS A 198 -6.56 -17.78 12.70
C LYS A 198 -6.17 -19.04 11.92
N GLU A 199 -7.12 -19.95 11.72
CA GLU A 199 -6.91 -21.22 11.02
C GLU A 199 -6.43 -20.98 9.58
N GLU A 200 -6.99 -19.98 8.89
CA GLU A 200 -6.56 -19.61 7.55
C GLU A 200 -5.15 -18.97 7.56
N LEU A 201 -4.86 -18.13 8.57
CA LEU A 201 -3.58 -17.41 8.70
C LEU A 201 -2.43 -18.36 9.09
N THR A 202 -2.71 -19.41 9.86
CA THR A 202 -1.70 -20.36 10.37
C THR A 202 -1.79 -21.73 9.70
N LYS A 203 -2.54 -21.85 8.61
CA LYS A 203 -2.79 -23.13 7.92
C LYS A 203 -1.51 -23.89 7.55
N GLU A 204 -0.48 -23.18 7.15
CA GLU A 204 0.80 -23.79 6.73
C GLU A 204 1.77 -23.96 7.91
N TYR A 205 1.36 -23.62 9.13
CA TYR A 205 2.19 -23.84 10.32
C TYR A 205 2.09 -25.33 10.73
N ASN A 206 3.24 -25.99 10.82
CA ASN A 206 3.34 -27.36 11.28
C ASN A 206 4.09 -27.41 12.63
N PRO A 207 3.44 -27.67 13.77
CA PRO A 207 4.08 -27.70 15.07
C PRO A 207 5.09 -28.86 15.23
N ASN A 208 5.02 -29.87 14.37
CA ASN A 208 5.94 -31.01 14.42
C ASN A 208 7.20 -30.81 13.55
N ASP A 209 7.25 -29.73 12.78
CA ASP A 209 8.39 -29.39 11.94
C ASP A 209 9.36 -28.48 12.72
N GLN A 210 10.57 -28.96 12.97
CA GLN A 210 11.60 -28.25 13.71
C GLN A 210 12.13 -26.98 13.01
N THR A 211 11.77 -26.75 11.75
CA THR A 211 12.09 -25.52 11.02
C THR A 211 11.16 -24.36 11.39
N TYR A 212 10.09 -24.63 12.15
CA TYR A 212 9.13 -23.65 12.61
C TYR A 212 9.35 -23.26 14.07
N LEU A 213 9.06 -22.02 14.39
CA LEU A 213 9.00 -21.51 15.75
C LEU A 213 7.54 -21.45 16.22
N PRO A 214 7.23 -21.87 17.46
CA PRO A 214 5.86 -21.87 17.98
C PRO A 214 5.31 -20.44 18.21
N GLY A 215 6.18 -19.45 18.39
CA GLY A 215 5.80 -18.04 18.54
C GLY A 215 5.69 -17.30 17.21
N GLY A 216 5.08 -16.13 17.25
CA GLY A 216 4.98 -15.20 16.13
C GLY A 216 5.91 -14.00 16.27
N MET A 217 5.96 -13.17 15.23
CA MET A 217 6.75 -11.93 15.22
C MET A 217 5.94 -10.73 14.77
N VAL A 218 6.11 -9.61 15.43
CA VAL A 218 5.64 -8.28 15.07
C VAL A 218 6.84 -7.38 14.93
N LEU A 219 7.06 -6.81 13.72
CA LEU A 219 8.13 -5.86 13.45
C LEU A 219 7.53 -4.48 13.19
N VAL A 220 7.94 -3.45 13.93
CA VAL A 220 7.37 -2.10 13.89
C VAL A 220 8.45 -1.06 13.64
N GLY A 221 8.49 -0.52 12.42
CA GLY A 221 9.43 0.54 12.04
C GLY A 221 8.84 1.96 12.04
N SER A 222 7.51 2.09 12.06
CA SER A 222 6.83 3.38 11.99
C SER A 222 6.89 4.13 13.32
N HIS A 223 7.21 5.44 13.29
CA HIS A 223 7.26 6.33 14.48
C HIS A 223 6.04 7.25 14.62
N VAL A 224 5.04 7.15 13.73
CA VAL A 224 3.87 8.02 13.81
C VAL A 224 3.10 7.80 15.12
N LYS A 225 2.47 8.86 15.64
CA LYS A 225 1.73 8.83 16.90
C LYS A 225 0.70 7.69 16.97
N LYS A 226 -0.02 7.43 15.87
CA LYS A 226 -0.98 6.33 15.76
C LYS A 226 -0.32 4.97 16.05
N THR A 227 0.87 4.71 15.50
CA THR A 227 1.61 3.46 15.74
C THR A 227 2.04 3.34 17.20
N THR A 228 2.46 4.43 17.84
CA THR A 228 2.80 4.43 19.27
C THR A 228 1.60 4.03 20.12
N ARG A 229 0.42 4.61 19.88
CA ARG A 229 -0.82 4.24 20.57
C ARG A 229 -1.22 2.78 20.33
N GLN A 230 -1.04 2.26 19.12
CA GLN A 230 -1.31 0.85 18.82
C GLN A 230 -0.37 -0.10 19.58
N LEU A 231 0.90 0.28 19.79
CA LEU A 231 1.82 -0.48 20.65
C LEU A 231 1.43 -0.40 22.11
N GLU A 232 1.00 0.77 22.60
CA GLU A 232 0.49 0.95 23.96
C GLU A 232 -0.73 0.05 24.21
N CYS A 233 -1.72 0.07 23.33
CA CYS A 233 -2.86 -0.85 23.40
C CYS A 233 -2.46 -2.32 23.35
N LEU A 234 -1.44 -2.69 22.57
CA LEU A 234 -0.95 -4.06 22.52
C LEU A 234 -0.32 -4.49 23.85
N LYS A 235 0.33 -3.58 24.59
CA LYS A 235 0.88 -3.86 25.93
C LYS A 235 -0.18 -4.26 26.97
N GLU A 236 -1.43 -3.81 26.75
CA GLU A 236 -2.56 -4.14 27.62
C GLU A 236 -3.15 -5.53 27.35
N SER A 237 -2.66 -6.24 26.31
CA SER A 237 -3.13 -7.58 25.99
C SER A 237 -2.60 -8.63 26.97
N ASN A 238 -3.35 -9.72 27.17
CA ASN A 238 -2.91 -10.87 27.93
C ASN A 238 -2.10 -11.88 27.10
N CYS A 239 -1.66 -11.51 25.92
CA CYS A 239 -0.86 -12.40 25.07
C CYS A 239 0.55 -12.58 25.63
N PRO A 240 1.17 -13.75 25.43
CA PRO A 240 2.57 -13.97 25.80
C PRO A 240 3.48 -13.19 24.83
N LEU A 241 3.81 -11.97 25.20
CA LEU A 241 4.65 -11.06 24.40
C LEU A 241 6.05 -10.95 24.98
N GLU A 242 7.04 -10.79 24.10
CA GLU A 242 8.39 -10.35 24.43
C GLU A 242 8.68 -9.05 23.69
N TRP A 243 8.94 -7.98 24.45
CA TRP A 243 9.18 -6.63 23.92
C TRP A 243 10.66 -6.42 23.70
N ILE A 244 11.06 -6.17 22.47
CA ILE A 244 12.45 -6.02 22.04
C ILE A 244 12.58 -4.65 21.35
N GLU A 245 13.25 -3.73 22.04
CA GLU A 245 13.53 -2.43 21.48
C GLU A 245 14.73 -2.51 20.54
N PHE A 246 14.58 -1.97 19.32
CA PHE A 246 15.65 -1.74 18.36
C PHE A 246 16.20 -0.33 18.58
N HIS A 247 17.40 -0.23 19.14
CA HIS A 247 18.00 1.04 19.51
C HIS A 247 18.52 1.79 18.29
N VAL A 248 17.68 2.68 17.74
CA VAL A 248 18.01 3.45 16.53
C VAL A 248 19.23 4.38 16.74
N ALA A 249 19.56 4.76 18.00
CA ALA A 249 20.73 5.59 18.30
C ALA A 249 22.07 4.96 17.91
N GLU A 250 22.10 3.62 17.73
CA GLU A 250 23.26 2.86 17.27
C GLU A 250 23.70 3.24 15.84
N TRP A 251 22.92 4.03 15.11
CA TRP A 251 23.34 4.56 13.82
C TRP A 251 24.64 5.39 13.89
N LYS A 252 24.96 5.96 15.07
CA LYS A 252 26.17 6.75 15.33
C LYS A 252 27.43 5.91 15.42
N ASN A 253 27.29 4.65 15.77
CA ASN A 253 28.40 3.71 15.97
C ASN A 253 28.69 2.94 14.68
N GLU A 254 29.97 2.79 14.34
CA GLU A 254 30.35 1.96 13.19
C GLU A 254 29.95 0.49 13.43
N GLY A 255 29.17 -0.07 12.50
CA GLY A 255 28.60 -1.42 12.63
C GLY A 255 27.59 -1.57 13.78
N GLY A 256 27.16 -0.46 14.41
CA GLY A 256 26.22 -0.50 15.57
C GLY A 256 24.84 -1.02 15.18
N LEU A 257 24.28 -0.55 14.07
CA LEU A 257 22.98 -1.00 13.59
C LEU A 257 22.97 -2.49 13.21
N GLU A 258 24.05 -3.01 12.62
CA GLU A 258 24.21 -4.42 12.24
C GLU A 258 24.28 -5.32 13.47
N LYS A 259 24.99 -4.89 14.52
CA LYS A 259 25.06 -5.59 15.82
C LYS A 259 23.71 -5.57 16.52
N GLU A 260 23.04 -4.43 16.51
CA GLU A 260 21.70 -4.27 17.09
C GLU A 260 20.69 -5.19 16.39
N ALA A 261 20.72 -5.24 15.07
CA ALA A 261 19.87 -6.16 14.31
C ALA A 261 20.13 -7.63 14.64
N ALA A 262 21.39 -8.03 14.81
CA ALA A 262 21.75 -9.38 15.19
C ALA A 262 21.28 -9.72 16.61
N THR A 263 21.43 -8.80 17.55
CA THR A 263 20.93 -8.94 18.94
C THR A 263 19.40 -9.08 18.96
N CYS A 264 18.68 -8.19 18.27
CA CYS A 264 17.22 -8.25 18.19
C CYS A 264 16.73 -9.55 17.55
N ALA A 265 17.41 -10.03 16.49
CA ALA A 265 17.06 -11.29 15.86
C ALA A 265 17.23 -12.48 16.81
N SER A 266 18.34 -12.55 17.54
CA SER A 266 18.60 -13.62 18.52
C SER A 266 17.58 -13.61 19.66
N LEU A 267 17.25 -12.43 20.20
CA LEU A 267 16.23 -12.29 21.24
C LEU A 267 14.84 -12.69 20.73
N ALA A 268 14.52 -12.28 19.50
CA ALA A 268 13.24 -12.64 18.87
C ALA A 268 13.12 -14.15 18.65
N GLU A 269 14.17 -14.82 18.18
CA GLU A 269 14.16 -16.28 18.00
C GLU A 269 14.01 -17.00 19.35
N ALA A 270 14.73 -16.56 20.39
CA ALA A 270 14.62 -17.12 21.73
C ALA A 270 13.21 -16.96 22.31
N ALA A 271 12.58 -15.79 22.14
CA ALA A 271 11.22 -15.56 22.55
C ALA A 271 10.23 -16.45 21.81
N MET A 272 10.35 -16.51 20.48
CA MET A 272 9.49 -17.34 19.63
C MET A 272 9.65 -18.83 19.88
N ALA A 273 10.86 -19.31 20.18
CA ALA A 273 11.12 -20.69 20.57
C ALA A 273 10.39 -21.08 21.87
N ASN A 274 10.18 -20.13 22.76
CA ASN A 274 9.41 -20.28 24.00
C ASN A 274 7.89 -20.02 23.81
N GLY A 275 7.40 -19.96 22.56
CA GLY A 275 5.98 -19.76 22.26
C GLY A 275 5.47 -18.33 22.45
N LYS A 276 6.33 -17.37 22.76
CA LYS A 276 5.96 -15.96 22.85
C LYS A 276 5.91 -15.29 21.50
N THR A 277 5.15 -14.22 21.39
CA THR A 277 5.22 -13.32 20.24
C THR A 277 6.30 -12.26 20.48
N ALA A 278 7.35 -12.27 19.67
CA ALA A 278 8.39 -11.24 19.71
C ALA A 278 7.88 -9.94 19.06
N VAL A 279 7.85 -8.85 19.82
CA VAL A 279 7.47 -7.52 19.36
C VAL A 279 8.73 -6.67 19.25
N VAL A 280 9.31 -6.62 18.06
CA VAL A 280 10.48 -5.80 17.76
C VAL A 280 10.02 -4.43 17.25
N TYR A 281 10.45 -3.36 17.90
CA TYR A 281 10.02 -1.99 17.58
C TYR A 281 11.18 -1.01 17.72
N THR A 282 11.25 -0.01 16.86
CA THR A 282 12.25 1.05 16.95
C THR A 282 12.04 1.92 18.17
N SER A 283 13.14 2.44 18.76
CA SER A 283 13.10 3.41 19.87
C SER A 283 12.08 4.52 19.57
N ARG A 284 11.31 4.92 20.59
CA ARG A 284 10.31 5.99 20.48
C ARG A 284 10.88 7.37 20.82
N THR A 285 12.12 7.42 21.28
CA THR A 285 12.82 8.67 21.49
C THR A 285 13.17 9.31 20.15
N VAL A 286 12.77 10.55 19.97
CA VAL A 286 13.15 11.32 18.77
C VAL A 286 14.64 11.57 18.82
N ILE A 287 15.37 11.10 17.82
CA ILE A 287 16.79 11.40 17.67
C ILE A 287 16.90 12.85 17.21
N ASP A 288 17.69 13.65 17.94
CA ASP A 288 18.04 14.98 17.46
C ASP A 288 19.01 14.84 16.28
N LEU A 289 18.56 15.27 15.13
CA LEU A 289 19.26 15.25 13.86
C LEU A 289 19.31 16.67 13.24
N SER A 290 19.14 17.70 14.07
CA SER A 290 19.08 19.10 13.63
C SER A 290 20.33 19.55 12.88
N ASP A 291 21.47 18.92 13.14
CA ASP A 291 22.78 19.22 12.51
C ASP A 291 22.98 18.49 11.17
N GLN A 292 22.03 17.67 10.72
CA GLN A 292 22.18 16.89 9.51
C GLN A 292 21.51 17.56 8.30
N THR A 293 22.13 17.41 7.12
CA THR A 293 21.50 17.86 5.86
C THR A 293 20.33 16.93 5.47
N PRO A 294 19.39 17.37 4.61
CA PRO A 294 18.29 16.52 4.12
C PRO A 294 18.78 15.19 3.51
N GLU A 295 19.89 15.22 2.78
CA GLU A 295 20.50 14.03 2.16
C GLU A 295 21.04 13.07 3.24
N GLN A 296 21.70 13.60 4.27
CA GLN A 296 22.19 12.81 5.41
C GLN A 296 21.03 12.21 6.20
N LEU A 297 19.96 12.98 6.44
CA LEU A 297 18.74 12.49 7.09
C LEU A 297 18.12 11.31 6.33
N LEU A 298 18.04 11.43 5.02
CA LEU A 298 17.55 10.33 4.17
C LEU A 298 18.46 9.11 4.26
N ALA A 299 19.77 9.29 4.15
CA ALA A 299 20.74 8.18 4.23
C ALA A 299 20.68 7.46 5.60
N ILE A 300 20.55 8.20 6.71
CA ILE A 300 20.39 7.62 8.05
C ILE A 300 19.07 6.83 8.14
N SER A 301 17.98 7.40 7.63
CA SER A 301 16.67 6.74 7.64
C SER A 301 16.67 5.44 6.86
N VAL A 302 17.32 5.41 5.70
CA VAL A 302 17.50 4.21 4.88
C VAL A 302 18.33 3.16 5.64
N ARG A 303 19.47 3.53 6.20
CA ARG A 303 20.32 2.61 6.99
C ARG A 303 19.57 2.00 8.18
N ILE A 304 18.77 2.79 8.90
CA ILE A 304 17.95 2.29 10.01
C ILE A 304 16.88 1.31 9.49
N SER A 305 16.22 1.64 8.38
CA SER A 305 15.22 0.76 7.75
C SER A 305 15.83 -0.57 7.29
N ASP A 306 16.97 -0.53 6.65
CA ASP A 306 17.71 -1.71 6.18
C ASP A 306 18.13 -2.61 7.35
N ALA A 307 18.68 -2.03 8.41
CA ALA A 307 19.09 -2.75 9.60
C ALA A 307 17.89 -3.39 10.33
N LEU A 308 16.79 -2.65 10.50
CA LEU A 308 15.56 -3.18 11.09
C LEU A 308 14.99 -4.33 10.25
N THR A 309 14.95 -4.17 8.92
CA THR A 309 14.51 -5.21 7.97
C THR A 309 15.39 -6.45 8.08
N SER A 310 16.70 -6.27 8.29
CA SER A 310 17.66 -7.36 8.42
C SER A 310 17.42 -8.25 9.66
N VAL A 311 16.70 -7.78 10.66
CA VAL A 311 16.27 -8.63 11.80
C VAL A 311 15.51 -9.85 11.29
N VAL A 312 14.58 -9.67 10.34
CA VAL A 312 13.82 -10.77 9.73
C VAL A 312 14.69 -11.65 8.84
N SER A 313 15.61 -11.05 8.05
CA SER A 313 16.51 -11.84 7.21
C SER A 313 17.51 -12.69 8.00
N ARG A 314 17.77 -12.37 9.26
CA ARG A 314 18.67 -13.13 10.17
C ARG A 314 17.98 -14.30 10.86
N LEU A 315 16.66 -14.39 10.86
CA LEU A 315 15.95 -15.51 11.47
C LEU A 315 16.35 -16.84 10.82
N ALA A 316 16.81 -17.79 11.58
CA ALA A 316 17.16 -19.12 11.08
C ALA A 316 15.91 -19.98 10.83
N LYS A 317 14.87 -19.80 11.65
CA LYS A 317 13.64 -20.58 11.59
C LYS A 317 12.43 -19.70 11.29
N ARG A 318 11.42 -20.32 10.69
CA ARG A 318 10.16 -19.68 10.31
C ARG A 318 9.30 -19.37 11.53
N PRO A 319 8.88 -18.11 11.75
CA PRO A 319 7.89 -17.80 12.79
C PRO A 319 6.51 -18.37 12.41
N ARG A 320 5.66 -18.63 13.42
CA ARG A 320 4.27 -19.09 13.21
C ARG A 320 3.48 -18.08 12.35
N PHE A 321 3.69 -16.79 12.59
CA PHE A 321 3.16 -15.69 11.78
C PHE A 321 4.13 -14.50 11.82
N LEU A 322 4.05 -13.63 10.82
CA LEU A 322 4.83 -12.40 10.74
C LEU A 322 3.94 -11.22 10.39
N ILE A 323 4.00 -10.18 11.22
CA ILE A 323 3.35 -8.88 11.00
C ILE A 323 4.46 -7.85 10.85
N ALA A 324 4.48 -7.11 9.74
CA ALA A 324 5.33 -5.93 9.60
C ALA A 324 4.46 -4.67 9.51
N LYS A 325 4.71 -3.72 10.41
CA LYS A 325 3.95 -2.49 10.53
C LYS A 325 4.76 -1.26 10.13
N GLY A 326 4.25 -0.58 9.12
CA GLY A 326 4.83 0.59 8.48
C GLY A 326 4.83 0.43 6.96
N GLY A 327 4.67 1.49 6.20
CA GLY A 327 4.62 1.41 4.73
C GLY A 327 5.94 0.86 4.16
N ILE A 328 7.06 1.53 4.47
CA ILE A 328 8.41 1.13 4.04
C ILE A 328 8.77 -0.21 4.68
N THR A 329 8.65 -0.35 6.00
CA THR A 329 9.00 -1.56 6.74
C THR A 329 8.31 -2.80 6.18
N SER A 330 7.00 -2.74 5.90
CA SER A 330 6.29 -3.90 5.37
C SER A 330 6.65 -4.21 3.91
N SER A 331 7.01 -3.20 3.12
CA SER A 331 7.53 -3.41 1.76
C SER A 331 8.89 -4.12 1.80
N ASP A 332 9.82 -3.59 2.57
CA ASP A 332 11.20 -4.06 2.61
C ASP A 332 11.31 -5.44 3.27
N VAL A 333 10.55 -5.69 4.34
CA VAL A 333 10.44 -7.05 4.90
C VAL A 333 9.95 -8.04 3.86
N GLY A 334 8.91 -7.69 3.08
CA GLY A 334 8.40 -8.56 2.03
C GLY A 334 9.41 -8.80 0.92
N THR A 335 9.96 -7.74 0.35
CA THR A 335 10.77 -7.81 -0.88
C THR A 335 12.25 -8.11 -0.63
N ILE A 336 12.81 -7.64 0.49
CA ILE A 336 14.22 -7.80 0.83
C ILE A 336 14.43 -8.96 1.81
N ALA A 337 13.83 -8.87 3.02
CA ALA A 337 14.09 -9.86 4.06
C ALA A 337 13.52 -11.24 3.74
N LEU A 338 12.30 -11.30 3.22
CA LEU A 338 11.62 -12.54 2.81
C LEU A 338 11.91 -12.92 1.36
N ALA A 339 12.52 -12.04 0.57
CA ALA A 339 12.83 -12.22 -0.85
C ALA A 339 11.61 -12.61 -1.71
N VAL A 340 10.44 -12.07 -1.39
CA VAL A 340 9.19 -12.38 -2.10
C VAL A 340 9.22 -11.76 -3.49
N LYS A 341 9.15 -12.59 -4.52
CA LYS A 341 8.98 -12.16 -5.92
C LYS A 341 7.53 -12.33 -6.39
N LYS A 342 6.83 -13.32 -5.83
CA LYS A 342 5.43 -13.64 -6.13
C LYS A 342 4.66 -13.93 -4.86
N ALA A 343 3.47 -13.35 -4.73
CA ALA A 343 2.58 -13.61 -3.60
C ALA A 343 1.14 -13.75 -4.05
N ARG A 344 0.38 -14.59 -3.36
CA ARG A 344 -1.06 -14.65 -3.49
C ARG A 344 -1.70 -13.82 -2.39
N VAL A 345 -2.53 -12.84 -2.74
CA VAL A 345 -3.32 -12.08 -1.77
C VAL A 345 -4.42 -12.99 -1.22
N LEU A 346 -4.35 -13.31 0.08
CA LEU A 346 -5.32 -14.18 0.74
C LEU A 346 -6.62 -13.45 1.10
N GLY A 347 -6.52 -12.18 1.46
CA GLY A 347 -7.59 -11.34 1.94
C GLY A 347 -7.09 -10.32 2.94
N GLN A 348 -7.94 -9.95 3.90
CA GLN A 348 -7.61 -9.00 4.97
C GLN A 348 -7.82 -9.66 6.33
N VAL A 349 -6.93 -9.38 7.28
CA VAL A 349 -7.08 -9.81 8.68
C VAL A 349 -7.88 -8.79 9.49
N GLN A 350 -7.83 -7.54 9.11
CA GLN A 350 -8.68 -6.42 9.55
C GLN A 350 -8.89 -5.50 8.34
N PRO A 351 -9.92 -4.66 8.31
CA PRO A 351 -10.15 -3.74 7.19
C PRO A 351 -8.90 -2.91 6.83
N GLY A 352 -8.49 -2.98 5.57
CA GLY A 352 -7.29 -2.30 5.06
C GLY A 352 -5.95 -2.95 5.40
N ILE A 353 -5.92 -4.13 6.02
CA ILE A 353 -4.70 -4.86 6.41
C ILE A 353 -4.62 -6.18 5.63
N PRO A 354 -3.98 -6.17 4.45
CA PRO A 354 -3.88 -7.33 3.59
C PRO A 354 -2.91 -8.39 4.12
N VAL A 355 -3.16 -9.61 3.70
CA VAL A 355 -2.31 -10.77 3.99
C VAL A 355 -1.88 -11.41 2.67
N TRP A 356 -0.58 -11.68 2.55
CA TRP A 356 0.00 -12.43 1.45
C TRP A 356 0.33 -13.86 1.89
N LYS A 357 0.00 -14.84 1.04
CA LYS A 357 0.69 -16.11 1.03
C LYS A 357 1.90 -15.95 0.12
N ILE A 358 3.10 -16.00 0.68
CA ILE A 358 4.34 -15.75 -0.06
C ILE A 358 4.75 -16.97 -0.86
N GLY A 359 5.46 -16.73 -1.98
CA GLY A 359 5.77 -17.75 -2.98
C GLY A 359 6.83 -18.74 -2.53
N GLU A 360 6.97 -19.82 -3.31
CA GLU A 360 7.92 -20.91 -3.05
C GLU A 360 9.38 -20.45 -3.14
N GLU A 361 9.67 -19.37 -3.87
CA GLU A 361 10.98 -18.76 -4.00
C GLU A 361 11.43 -17.96 -2.78
N SER A 362 10.48 -17.68 -1.86
CA SER A 362 10.73 -16.85 -0.69
C SER A 362 11.48 -17.61 0.42
N ARG A 363 12.04 -16.84 1.37
CA ARG A 363 12.77 -17.41 2.52
C ARG A 363 11.92 -18.37 3.36
N PHE A 364 10.64 -18.13 3.50
CA PHE A 364 9.70 -18.96 4.25
C PHE A 364 8.49 -19.33 3.37
N PRO A 365 8.64 -20.28 2.44
CA PRO A 365 7.62 -20.61 1.45
C PRO A 365 6.24 -20.84 2.06
N GLY A 366 5.20 -20.31 1.43
CA GLY A 366 3.82 -20.50 1.84
C GLY A 366 3.38 -19.79 3.12
N MET A 367 4.26 -19.04 3.81
CA MET A 367 3.91 -18.32 5.03
C MET A 367 2.85 -17.23 4.76
N SER A 368 1.94 -17.05 5.71
CA SER A 368 1.06 -15.88 5.75
C SER A 368 1.83 -14.67 6.28
N TYR A 369 2.00 -13.66 5.42
CA TYR A 369 2.68 -12.41 5.75
C TYR A 369 1.65 -11.29 5.87
N ILE A 370 1.53 -10.70 7.05
CA ILE A 370 0.57 -9.65 7.36
C ILE A 370 1.24 -8.29 7.13
N ILE A 371 0.71 -7.55 6.16
CA ILE A 371 1.19 -6.23 5.77
C ILE A 371 0.33 -5.19 6.47
N PHE A 372 0.87 -4.55 7.50
CA PHE A 372 0.12 -3.57 8.27
C PHE A 372 0.56 -2.14 7.90
N PRO A 373 -0.21 -1.39 7.09
CA PRO A 373 0.14 -0.03 6.71
C PRO A 373 0.28 0.90 7.93
N GLY A 374 1.14 1.92 7.83
CA GLY A 374 1.45 2.80 8.96
C GLY A 374 0.27 3.62 9.46
N ASN A 375 -0.68 3.97 8.58
CA ASN A 375 -1.79 4.90 8.82
C ASN A 375 -3.18 4.25 8.86
N VAL A 376 -3.26 2.90 8.90
CA VAL A 376 -4.51 2.14 8.87
C VAL A 376 -4.83 1.54 10.23
N GLY A 377 -6.11 1.29 10.48
CA GLY A 377 -6.65 0.69 11.70
C GLY A 377 -6.81 1.68 12.85
N ASP A 378 -7.59 1.28 13.85
CA ASP A 378 -7.79 2.00 15.10
C ASP A 378 -6.67 1.68 16.10
N GLU A 379 -6.71 2.31 17.28
CA GLU A 379 -5.67 2.14 18.31
C GLU A 379 -5.55 0.69 18.81
N ASP A 380 -6.63 -0.07 18.82
CA ASP A 380 -6.68 -1.47 19.27
C ASP A 380 -6.48 -2.50 18.15
N THR A 381 -6.36 -2.06 16.89
CA THR A 381 -6.33 -2.98 15.73
C THR A 381 -5.15 -3.95 15.78
N LEU A 382 -3.95 -3.47 16.14
CA LEU A 382 -2.76 -4.34 16.27
C LEU A 382 -2.97 -5.38 17.38
N ARG A 383 -3.51 -4.98 18.53
CA ARG A 383 -3.87 -5.87 19.63
C ARG A 383 -4.85 -6.95 19.17
N LYS A 384 -5.94 -6.58 18.51
CA LYS A 384 -6.95 -7.54 18.01
C LYS A 384 -6.34 -8.60 17.09
N ILE A 385 -5.45 -8.21 16.19
CA ILE A 385 -4.77 -9.16 15.29
C ILE A 385 -3.88 -10.11 16.08
N VAL A 386 -3.07 -9.59 17.00
CA VAL A 386 -2.14 -10.39 17.79
C VAL A 386 -2.91 -11.34 18.73
N GLU A 387 -4.00 -10.89 19.34
CA GLU A 387 -4.87 -11.74 20.19
C GLU A 387 -5.49 -12.89 19.39
N VAL A 388 -6.00 -12.62 18.17
CA VAL A 388 -6.55 -13.67 17.29
C VAL A 388 -5.49 -14.72 16.96
N LEU A 389 -4.26 -14.30 16.69
CA LEU A 389 -3.16 -15.21 16.30
C LEU A 389 -2.58 -16.00 17.49
N ASN A 390 -2.75 -15.52 18.73
CA ASN A 390 -2.24 -16.17 19.94
C ASN A 390 -3.27 -17.04 20.70
N ARG A 391 -4.55 -16.97 20.33
CA ARG A 391 -5.60 -17.84 20.90
C ARG A 391 -5.45 -19.33 20.48
#